data_ff3b0db8a2a0cf136335ae6b3e5dab1f
#
_entry.id   ff3b0db8a2a0cf136335ae6b3e5dab1f
#
_cell.length_a   1.000
_cell.length_b   1.000
_cell.length_c   1.000
_cell.angle_alpha   90.00
_cell.angle_beta   90.00
_cell.angle_gamma   90.00
#
_symmetry.space_group_name_H-M   'P 1'
#
loop_
_entity.id
_entity.type
_entity.pdbx_description
1 polymer ?
#
loop_
_entity_poly.entity_id
_entity_poly.type
_entity_poly.pdbx_seq_one_letter_code
_entity_poly.pdbx_strand_id
1 'polypeptide(L)'
;MNKERGSLDYVVIGVCVLLMLLAVGFFQSDKGFFGKFNYKAVLNLPTGITLTKLDENTKITFPYTVKGYINGGGWERGNSSAGIAQIFDSKGIPVTKATALSFADDGTDLPSAFIAILTASGAPTSGTGMIVFTSTTGLVHTVPIRF
;
A
#
# COMPACT_ATOMS: atom_id res chain seq x y z
N MET A 1 -31.78 -55.25 26.93
CA MET A 1 -30.56 -54.39 27.10
C MET A 1 -30.23 -53.68 25.78
N ASN A 2 -30.86 -52.55 25.45
CA ASN A 2 -30.53 -51.75 24.22
C ASN A 2 -31.00 -50.28 24.35
N LYS A 3 -30.80 -49.65 25.54
CA LYS A 3 -31.28 -48.28 25.78
C LYS A 3 -30.15 -47.23 25.80
N GLU A 4 -28.89 -47.64 25.69
CA GLU A 4 -27.77 -46.68 25.80
C GLU A 4 -27.22 -46.17 24.47
N ARG A 5 -27.50 -46.82 23.33
CA ARG A 5 -27.02 -46.38 22.02
C ARG A 5 -27.67 -45.09 21.53
N GLY A 6 -28.96 -44.87 21.83
CA GLY A 6 -29.66 -43.68 21.36
C GLY A 6 -29.23 -42.36 22.01
N SER A 7 -28.73 -42.42 23.24
CA SER A 7 -28.30 -41.24 24.00
C SER A 7 -26.96 -40.68 23.48
N LEU A 8 -26.03 -41.54 23.08
CA LEU A 8 -24.72 -41.15 22.56
C LEU A 8 -24.84 -40.48 21.19
N ASP A 9 -25.74 -40.95 20.35
CA ASP A 9 -25.96 -40.40 19.00
C ASP A 9 -26.49 -38.95 19.07
N TYR A 10 -27.40 -38.64 19.99
CA TYR A 10 -27.91 -37.29 20.17
C TYR A 10 -26.85 -36.31 20.73
N VAL A 11 -25.95 -36.80 21.58
CA VAL A 11 -24.84 -35.97 22.10
C VAL A 11 -23.84 -35.67 21.00
N VAL A 12 -23.48 -36.65 20.16
CA VAL A 12 -22.56 -36.45 19.03
C VAL A 12 -23.18 -35.50 18.01
N ILE A 13 -24.45 -35.65 17.67
CA ILE A 13 -25.15 -34.74 16.76
C ILE A 13 -25.21 -33.35 17.34
N GLY A 14 -25.49 -33.18 18.62
CA GLY A 14 -25.50 -31.88 19.29
C GLY A 14 -24.13 -31.15 19.27
N VAL A 15 -23.06 -31.91 19.50
CA VAL A 15 -21.69 -31.36 19.43
C VAL A 15 -21.32 -30.97 17.99
N CYS A 16 -21.67 -31.78 17.00
CA CYS A 16 -21.42 -31.46 15.58
C CYS A 16 -22.18 -30.20 15.14
N VAL A 17 -23.44 -30.03 15.53
CA VAL A 17 -24.24 -28.85 15.22
C VAL A 17 -23.65 -27.59 15.92
N LEU A 18 -23.22 -27.73 17.18
CA LEU A 18 -22.58 -26.63 17.90
C LEU A 18 -21.25 -26.19 17.24
N LEU A 19 -20.43 -27.17 16.80
CA LEU A 19 -19.18 -26.89 16.09
C LEU A 19 -19.44 -26.23 14.71
N MET A 20 -20.49 -26.66 13.99
CA MET A 20 -20.88 -26.01 12.74
C MET A 20 -21.36 -24.57 12.97
N LEU A 21 -22.16 -24.32 14.01
CA LEU A 21 -22.63 -22.99 14.34
C LEU A 21 -21.46 -22.06 14.76
N LEU A 22 -20.47 -22.58 15.50
CA LEU A 22 -19.26 -21.86 15.82
C LEU A 22 -18.42 -21.56 14.58
N ALA A 23 -18.26 -22.53 13.67
CA ALA A 23 -17.54 -22.35 12.42
C ALA A 23 -18.21 -21.29 11.53
N VAL A 24 -19.53 -21.34 11.36
CA VAL A 24 -20.31 -20.33 10.62
C VAL A 24 -20.21 -18.97 11.28
N GLY A 25 -20.25 -18.90 12.62
CA GLY A 25 -20.05 -17.67 13.38
C GLY A 25 -18.66 -17.08 13.17
N PHE A 26 -17.60 -17.90 13.13
CA PHE A 26 -16.24 -17.47 12.83
C PHE A 26 -16.10 -16.97 11.39
N PHE A 27 -16.67 -17.66 10.40
CA PHE A 27 -16.64 -17.25 8.99
C PHE A 27 -17.44 -15.97 8.72
N GLN A 28 -18.53 -15.73 9.45
CA GLN A 28 -19.27 -14.47 9.35
C GLN A 28 -18.61 -13.32 10.13
N SER A 29 -17.87 -13.62 11.21
CA SER A 29 -17.13 -12.66 11.99
C SER A 29 -15.98 -12.05 11.18
N ASP A 30 -15.31 -12.82 10.32
CA ASP A 30 -14.22 -12.30 9.47
C ASP A 30 -14.69 -11.25 8.45
N LYS A 31 -15.94 -11.32 8.01
CA LYS A 31 -16.54 -10.29 7.15
C LYS A 31 -17.07 -9.08 7.91
N GLY A 32 -17.35 -9.21 9.20
CA GLY A 32 -17.93 -8.14 10.03
C GLY A 32 -16.94 -7.41 10.92
N PHE A 33 -15.97 -8.10 11.46
CA PHE A 33 -15.06 -7.54 12.46
C PHE A 33 -13.80 -6.89 11.84
N PHE A 34 -13.32 -7.39 10.69
CA PHE A 34 -12.22 -6.78 9.94
C PHE A 34 -12.69 -5.92 8.76
N GLY A 35 -13.99 -5.89 8.47
CA GLY A 35 -14.55 -5.27 7.28
C GLY A 35 -14.56 -3.74 7.25
N LYS A 36 -14.19 -3.06 8.33
CA LYS A 36 -14.12 -1.59 8.37
C LYS A 36 -13.15 -1.08 9.42
N PHE A 37 -11.92 -1.59 9.46
CA PHE A 37 -10.86 -0.76 9.99
C PHE A 37 -10.65 0.37 8.99
N ASN A 38 -11.32 1.47 9.24
CA ASN A 38 -11.16 2.70 8.48
C ASN A 38 -9.83 3.33 8.91
N TYR A 39 -8.70 2.68 8.49
CA TYR A 39 -7.34 3.16 8.76
C TYR A 39 -7.12 4.57 8.19
N LYS A 40 -7.99 5.04 7.28
CA LYS A 40 -8.02 6.43 6.84
C LYS A 40 -8.36 7.41 7.98
N ALA A 41 -9.13 6.99 8.98
CA ALA A 41 -9.48 7.84 10.13
C ALA A 41 -8.36 8.00 11.16
N VAL A 42 -7.32 7.15 11.11
CA VAL A 42 -6.21 7.14 12.09
C VAL A 42 -4.95 7.81 11.53
N LEU A 43 -4.83 7.97 10.21
CA LEU A 43 -3.68 8.61 9.58
C LEU A 43 -3.91 10.13 9.52
N ASN A 44 -3.45 10.84 10.55
CA ASN A 44 -3.34 12.30 10.52
C ASN A 44 -2.14 12.69 9.64
N LEU A 45 -2.23 12.38 8.34
CA LEU A 45 -1.17 12.66 7.39
C LEU A 45 -1.17 14.16 7.03
N PRO A 46 0.02 14.77 6.91
CA PRO A 46 0.13 16.14 6.42
C PRO A 46 -0.43 16.25 5.01
N THR A 47 -0.90 17.45 4.66
CA THR A 47 -1.32 17.77 3.30
C THR A 47 -0.13 17.66 2.34
N GLY A 48 -0.35 17.04 1.18
CA GLY A 48 0.68 16.85 0.16
C GLY A 48 1.03 15.38 -0.05
N ILE A 49 2.30 15.13 -0.37
CA ILE A 49 2.88 13.79 -0.51
C ILE A 49 3.66 13.40 0.74
N THR A 50 3.43 12.19 1.23
CA THR A 50 4.18 11.59 2.34
C THR A 50 4.81 10.28 1.86
N LEU A 51 6.12 10.15 1.99
CA LEU A 51 6.86 8.96 1.57
C LEU A 51 7.09 8.02 2.76
N THR A 52 6.98 6.73 2.52
CA THR A 52 7.20 5.70 3.54
C THR A 52 8.58 5.10 3.34
N LYS A 53 9.43 5.14 4.38
CA LYS A 53 10.78 4.55 4.38
C LYS A 53 11.73 5.12 3.30
N LEU A 54 11.52 6.35 2.89
CA LEU A 54 12.41 7.05 1.99
C LEU A 54 12.83 8.37 2.65
N ASP A 55 13.96 8.32 3.35
CA ASP A 55 14.60 9.47 3.97
C ASP A 55 15.65 10.07 3.04
N GLU A 56 16.04 11.30 3.31
CA GLU A 56 17.13 11.95 2.59
C GLU A 56 18.42 11.12 2.65
N ASN A 57 19.12 11.04 1.54
CA ASN A 57 20.35 10.26 1.37
C ASN A 57 20.21 8.75 1.57
N THR A 58 19.00 8.22 1.49
CA THR A 58 18.78 6.77 1.47
C THR A 58 19.59 6.15 0.33
N LYS A 59 20.34 5.08 0.63
CA LYS A 59 21.02 4.28 -0.39
C LYS A 59 20.00 3.39 -1.09
N ILE A 60 19.92 3.52 -2.41
CA ILE A 60 18.99 2.73 -3.22
C ILE A 60 19.71 1.68 -4.06
N THR A 61 18.99 0.59 -4.32
CA THR A 61 19.38 -0.46 -5.26
C THR A 61 18.20 -0.75 -6.18
N PHE A 62 18.45 -1.10 -7.44
CA PHE A 62 17.38 -1.39 -8.40
C PHE A 62 17.01 -2.86 -8.46
N PRO A 63 15.73 -3.21 -8.67
CA PRO A 63 14.59 -2.29 -8.73
C PRO A 63 14.28 -1.69 -7.35
N TYR A 64 13.91 -0.41 -7.30
CA TYR A 64 13.57 0.29 -6.07
C TYR A 64 12.08 0.53 -5.98
N THR A 65 11.46 0.09 -4.89
CA THR A 65 10.02 0.30 -4.65
C THR A 65 9.80 1.50 -3.75
N VAL A 66 9.14 2.52 -4.29
CA VAL A 66 8.67 3.68 -3.54
C VAL A 66 7.23 3.44 -3.12
N LYS A 67 6.92 3.78 -1.87
CA LYS A 67 5.56 3.75 -1.31
C LYS A 67 5.30 5.05 -0.56
N GLY A 68 4.05 5.46 -0.54
CA GLY A 68 3.64 6.65 0.18
C GLY A 68 2.15 6.89 0.13
N TYR A 69 1.78 8.09 0.54
CA TYR A 69 0.40 8.57 0.53
C TYR A 69 0.35 9.97 -0.09
N ILE A 70 -0.76 10.25 -0.76
CA ILE A 70 -1.13 11.61 -1.15
C ILE A 70 -2.32 12.08 -0.31
N ASN A 71 -2.34 13.37 0.07
CA ASN A 71 -3.38 13.96 0.90
C ASN A 71 -3.69 15.40 0.50
N GLY A 72 -4.16 15.62 -0.71
CA GLY A 72 -4.50 16.95 -1.22
C GLY A 72 -3.29 17.86 -1.45
N GLY A 73 -3.52 19.20 -1.41
CA GLY A 73 -2.44 20.17 -1.61
C GLY A 73 -1.83 20.14 -3.00
N GLY A 74 -2.63 19.85 -4.04
CA GLY A 74 -2.16 19.68 -5.42
C GLY A 74 -1.61 18.27 -5.71
N TRP A 75 -1.60 17.37 -4.71
CA TRP A 75 -1.40 15.94 -4.86
C TRP A 75 -2.76 15.26 -4.78
N GLU A 76 -3.41 15.23 -5.91
CA GLU A 76 -4.77 14.72 -6.03
C GLU A 76 -4.79 13.37 -6.74
N ARG A 77 -5.86 12.63 -6.49
CA ARG A 77 -6.08 11.37 -7.17
C ARG A 77 -6.53 11.65 -8.60
N GLY A 78 -5.66 11.40 -9.58
CA GLY A 78 -6.04 11.32 -10.98
C GLY A 78 -6.78 10.02 -11.29
N ASN A 79 -7.17 9.80 -12.55
CA ASN A 79 -7.94 8.62 -12.95
C ASN A 79 -7.22 7.29 -12.66
N SER A 80 -5.88 7.24 -12.75
CA SER A 80 -5.11 6.00 -12.58
C SER A 80 -3.83 6.17 -11.77
N SER A 81 -3.38 7.40 -11.52
CA SER A 81 -2.14 7.67 -10.78
C SER A 81 -2.18 9.03 -10.10
N ALA A 82 -1.35 9.17 -9.06
CA ALA A 82 -1.12 10.44 -8.37
C ALA A 82 -0.11 11.34 -9.08
N GLY A 83 0.50 10.87 -10.15
CA GLY A 83 1.60 11.51 -10.85
C GLY A 83 2.66 10.50 -11.27
N ILE A 84 3.90 10.95 -11.39
CA ILE A 84 5.04 10.13 -11.79
C ILE A 84 6.20 10.30 -10.82
N ALA A 85 7.08 9.27 -10.76
CA ALA A 85 8.39 9.35 -10.13
C ALA A 85 9.48 9.00 -11.15
N GLN A 86 10.62 9.68 -11.06
CA GLN A 86 11.79 9.43 -11.89
C GLN A 86 13.06 9.70 -11.10
N ILE A 87 14.11 8.92 -11.33
CA ILE A 87 15.42 9.10 -10.70
C ILE A 87 16.37 9.75 -11.68
N PHE A 88 17.06 10.75 -11.19
CA PHE A 88 18.17 11.45 -11.88
C PHE A 88 19.44 11.33 -11.05
N ASP A 89 20.58 11.27 -11.70
CA ASP A 89 21.86 11.41 -11.03
C ASP A 89 22.14 12.88 -10.70
N SER A 90 23.24 13.16 -9.99
CA SER A 90 23.60 14.53 -9.60
C SER A 90 23.97 15.44 -10.78
N LYS A 91 24.16 14.87 -11.99
CA LYS A 91 24.38 15.61 -13.23
C LYS A 91 23.09 15.88 -14.00
N GLY A 92 21.93 15.46 -13.45
CA GLY A 92 20.63 15.60 -14.11
C GLY A 92 20.37 14.58 -15.20
N ILE A 93 21.16 13.51 -15.27
CA ILE A 93 20.96 12.44 -16.25
C ILE A 93 19.91 11.45 -15.70
N PRO A 94 18.85 11.11 -16.45
CA PRO A 94 17.85 10.19 -15.99
C PRO A 94 18.42 8.76 -15.87
N VAL A 95 18.28 8.18 -14.68
CA VAL A 95 18.69 6.79 -14.37
C VAL A 95 17.54 5.81 -14.55
N THR A 96 16.29 6.28 -14.39
CA THR A 96 15.08 5.49 -14.64
C THR A 96 14.19 6.17 -15.67
N LYS A 97 13.25 5.40 -16.25
CA LYS A 97 12.10 5.99 -16.95
C LYS A 97 11.16 6.60 -15.91
N ALA A 98 10.35 7.57 -16.35
CA ALA A 98 9.22 8.08 -15.56
C ALA A 98 8.24 6.95 -15.31
N THR A 99 7.88 6.72 -14.05
CA THR A 99 7.02 5.62 -13.60
C THR A 99 5.82 6.19 -12.87
N ALA A 100 4.62 5.74 -13.20
CA ALA A 100 3.39 6.19 -12.55
C ALA A 100 3.36 5.83 -11.06
N LEU A 101 2.86 6.75 -10.25
CA LEU A 101 2.50 6.54 -8.85
C LEU A 101 1.12 5.88 -8.80
N SER A 102 1.09 4.56 -8.98
CA SER A 102 -0.15 3.80 -9.06
C SER A 102 -0.81 3.66 -7.70
N PHE A 103 -2.14 3.76 -7.64
CA PHE A 103 -2.85 3.58 -6.38
C PHE A 103 -2.85 2.12 -5.93
N ALA A 104 -2.69 1.94 -4.64
CA ALA A 104 -2.73 0.63 -4.00
C ALA A 104 -4.16 0.23 -3.59
N ASP A 105 -5.11 1.14 -3.71
CA ASP A 105 -6.53 0.95 -3.36
C ASP A 105 -7.46 1.48 -4.46
N ASP A 106 -8.69 0.99 -4.50
CA ASP A 106 -9.76 1.42 -5.42
C ASP A 106 -10.59 2.59 -4.86
N GLY A 107 -10.25 3.07 -3.65
CA GLY A 107 -10.96 4.18 -3.01
C GLY A 107 -10.78 5.49 -3.78
N THR A 108 -11.75 6.39 -3.70
CA THR A 108 -11.70 7.72 -4.31
C THR A 108 -11.27 8.81 -3.33
N ASP A 109 -11.25 8.48 -2.04
CA ASP A 109 -11.00 9.45 -0.98
C ASP A 109 -9.52 9.63 -0.67
N LEU A 110 -9.18 10.78 -0.12
CA LEU A 110 -7.88 11.07 0.45
C LEU A 110 -7.88 10.77 1.96
N PRO A 111 -6.75 10.37 2.53
CA PRO A 111 -5.47 10.08 1.88
C PRO A 111 -5.50 8.78 1.07
N SER A 112 -4.82 8.77 -0.08
CA SER A 112 -4.70 7.58 -0.93
C SER A 112 -3.27 7.05 -0.93
N ALA A 113 -3.11 5.73 -0.76
CA ALA A 113 -1.82 5.06 -0.83
C ALA A 113 -1.39 4.86 -2.28
N PHE A 114 -0.10 5.04 -2.55
CA PHE A 114 0.49 4.75 -3.86
C PHE A 114 1.73 3.89 -3.77
N ILE A 115 2.05 3.26 -4.90
CA ILE A 115 3.26 2.48 -5.10
C ILE A 115 3.85 2.78 -6.49
N ALA A 116 5.18 2.81 -6.59
CA ALA A 116 5.90 2.84 -7.86
C ALA A 116 7.14 1.95 -7.78
N ILE A 117 7.42 1.19 -8.85
CA ILE A 117 8.62 0.35 -8.96
C ILE A 117 9.54 0.99 -9.99
N LEU A 118 10.64 1.56 -9.51
CA LEU A 118 11.62 2.26 -10.31
C LEU A 118 12.71 1.28 -10.77
N THR A 119 12.77 1.05 -12.07
CA THR A 119 13.74 0.15 -12.69
C THR A 119 14.79 0.96 -13.42
N ALA A 120 16.06 0.64 -13.23
CA ALA A 120 17.15 1.31 -13.93
C ALA A 120 17.00 1.16 -15.44
N SER A 121 17.14 2.26 -16.17
CA SER A 121 17.25 2.31 -17.64
C SER A 121 18.65 2.65 -18.09
N GLY A 122 19.51 3.09 -17.15
CA GLY A 122 20.93 3.39 -17.33
C GLY A 122 21.68 3.28 -16.01
N ALA A 123 22.99 3.21 -16.07
CA ALA A 123 23.84 3.28 -14.88
C ALA A 123 23.96 4.75 -14.42
N PRO A 124 23.89 5.02 -13.10
CA PRO A 124 24.20 6.37 -12.59
C PRO A 124 25.66 6.72 -12.89
N THR A 125 25.91 7.98 -13.28
CA THR A 125 27.28 8.47 -13.56
C THR A 125 27.92 9.11 -12.33
N SER A 126 27.20 9.14 -11.20
CA SER A 126 27.64 9.68 -9.92
C SER A 126 27.09 8.82 -8.76
N GLY A 127 27.73 8.90 -7.59
CA GLY A 127 27.30 8.17 -6.38
C GLY A 127 26.09 8.78 -5.67
N THR A 128 25.56 9.91 -6.16
CA THR A 128 24.42 10.65 -5.59
C THR A 128 23.44 11.02 -6.68
N GLY A 129 22.20 11.24 -6.28
CA GLY A 129 21.12 11.64 -7.19
C GLY A 129 19.90 12.13 -6.44
N MET A 130 18.78 12.17 -7.13
CA MET A 130 17.49 12.54 -6.56
C MET A 130 16.36 11.73 -7.17
N ILE A 131 15.36 11.44 -6.38
CA ILE A 131 14.05 11.00 -6.87
C ILE A 131 13.19 12.24 -7.02
N VAL A 132 12.66 12.46 -8.20
CA VAL A 132 11.75 13.56 -8.53
C VAL A 132 10.34 12.98 -8.66
N PHE A 133 9.43 13.46 -7.85
CA PHE A 133 8.01 13.18 -7.90
C PHE A 133 7.32 14.37 -8.55
N THR A 134 6.50 14.12 -9.56
CA THR A 134 5.70 15.16 -10.21
C THR A 134 4.24 14.78 -10.15
N SER A 135 3.41 15.61 -9.52
CA SER A 135 1.96 15.39 -9.44
C SER A 135 1.29 15.56 -10.79
N THR A 136 0.03 15.11 -10.91
CA THR A 136 -0.81 15.36 -12.10
C THR A 136 -1.09 16.85 -12.32
N THR A 137 -0.96 17.68 -11.29
CA THR A 137 -1.13 19.13 -11.37
C THR A 137 0.20 19.89 -11.64
N GLY A 138 1.32 19.16 -11.76
CA GLY A 138 2.64 19.73 -12.04
C GLY A 138 3.45 20.14 -10.80
N LEU A 139 2.99 19.85 -9.58
CA LEU A 139 3.80 20.06 -8.38
C LEU A 139 4.96 19.07 -8.35
N VAL A 140 6.10 19.55 -7.87
CA VAL A 140 7.34 18.76 -7.79
C VAL A 140 7.76 18.59 -6.35
N HIS A 141 8.11 17.37 -5.97
CA HIS A 141 8.75 17.02 -4.71
C HIS A 141 10.02 16.22 -5.00
N THR A 142 11.13 16.56 -4.36
CA THR A 142 12.43 15.92 -4.60
C THR A 142 13.00 15.34 -3.32
N VAL A 143 13.62 14.16 -3.42
CA VAL A 143 14.30 13.50 -2.31
C VAL A 143 15.72 13.15 -2.74
N PRO A 144 16.76 13.68 -2.07
CA PRO A 144 18.14 13.28 -2.31
C PRO A 144 18.38 11.82 -1.96
N ILE A 145 19.16 11.13 -2.79
CA ILE A 145 19.48 9.70 -2.62
C ILE A 145 20.97 9.42 -2.89
N ARG A 146 21.40 8.20 -2.57
CA ARG A 146 22.70 7.64 -2.95
C ARG A 146 22.51 6.37 -3.78
N PHE A 147 23.46 6.12 -4.65
CA PHE A 147 23.56 4.89 -5.42
C PHE A 147 24.52 3.88 -4.81
#